data_dc124ac86a54fbd73b7c725f66d8679f
#
_entry.id   dc124ac86a54fbd73b7c725f66d8679f
#
_cell.length_a   1.000
_cell.length_b   1.000
_cell.length_c   1.000
_cell.angle_alpha   90.00
_cell.angle_beta   90.00
_cell.angle_gamma   90.00
#
_symmetry.space_group_name_H-M   'P 1'
#
loop_
_entity.id
_entity.type
_entity.pdbx_description
1 polymer ?
#
loop_
_entity_poly.entity_id
_entity_poly.type
_entity_poly.pdbx_seq_one_letter_code
_entity_poly.pdbx_strand_id
1 'polypeptide(L)'
;KREEILMETNINKPTFLEKLQKYTSPVEITKEFSNKLNNFKKNFSAIVTETRKYTLWELIVICWNDLFAKRSLFGWLYLIILSAIPAVFEFTKSGPIDTLGLWTSITGIVCVILVTEGRASNYFFGLINSIVYLIMALQSGFYGEVITTLYFLVSQPIGLYLWLSSFANHEEKQEETFQAKRLDFKGWIKYLSITAIMWLGM
;
A
#
# COMPACT_ATOMS: atom_id res chain seq x y z
N LYS A 1 21.82 -45.88 -17.77
CA LYS A 1 21.20 -44.73 -18.54
C LYS A 1 20.29 -43.85 -17.70
N ARG A 2 19.52 -44.39 -16.75
CA ARG A 2 18.65 -43.59 -15.84
C ARG A 2 19.43 -43.01 -14.65
N GLU A 3 20.46 -43.69 -14.19
CA GLU A 3 21.36 -43.23 -13.12
C GLU A 3 22.36 -42.17 -13.62
N GLU A 4 22.81 -42.26 -14.87
CA GLU A 4 23.65 -41.21 -15.49
C GLU A 4 22.92 -39.89 -15.65
N ILE A 5 21.64 -39.91 -16.01
CA ILE A 5 20.80 -38.68 -16.10
C ILE A 5 20.57 -38.03 -14.73
N LEU A 6 20.49 -38.83 -13.65
CA LEU A 6 20.34 -38.33 -12.30
C LEU A 6 21.63 -37.74 -11.71
N MET A 7 22.80 -38.19 -12.18
CA MET A 7 24.10 -37.62 -11.80
C MET A 7 24.39 -36.29 -12.53
N GLU A 8 24.01 -36.16 -13.81
CA GLU A 8 24.21 -34.92 -14.56
C GLU A 8 23.34 -33.77 -14.08
N THR A 9 22.14 -34.03 -13.54
CA THR A 9 21.24 -32.98 -13.04
C THR A 9 21.63 -32.44 -11.67
N ASN A 10 22.60 -33.05 -10.96
CA ASN A 10 22.95 -32.63 -9.61
C ASN A 10 24.28 -31.83 -9.53
N ILE A 11 25.00 -31.68 -10.65
CA ILE A 11 26.32 -31.02 -10.68
C ILE A 11 26.22 -29.49 -10.76
N ASN A 12 25.04 -28.92 -11.01
CA ASN A 12 24.91 -27.48 -11.29
C ASN A 12 24.01 -26.70 -10.31
N LYS A 13 23.73 -27.25 -9.12
CA LYS A 13 23.07 -26.44 -8.08
C LYS A 13 24.16 -25.79 -7.21
N PRO A 14 24.29 -24.45 -7.24
CA PRO A 14 25.29 -23.77 -6.42
C PRO A 14 25.06 -24.10 -4.95
N THR A 15 26.13 -24.49 -4.28
CA THR A 15 26.14 -24.82 -2.85
C THR A 15 25.64 -23.63 -2.02
N PHE A 16 25.00 -23.89 -0.88
CA PHE A 16 24.49 -22.84 0.00
C PHE A 16 25.56 -21.78 0.34
N LEU A 17 26.80 -22.20 0.50
CA LEU A 17 27.95 -21.30 0.74
C LEU A 17 28.26 -20.41 -0.47
N GLU A 18 28.20 -20.93 -1.69
CA GLU A 18 28.37 -20.14 -2.92
C GLU A 18 27.25 -19.10 -3.09
N LYS A 19 26.02 -19.47 -2.71
CA LYS A 19 24.92 -18.51 -2.68
C LYS A 19 25.15 -17.42 -1.64
N LEU A 20 25.59 -17.75 -0.43
CA LEU A 20 25.92 -16.77 0.60
C LEU A 20 27.08 -15.88 0.17
N GLN A 21 28.13 -16.43 -0.43
CA GLN A 21 29.30 -15.67 -0.89
C GLN A 21 28.94 -14.72 -2.03
N LYS A 22 28.02 -15.13 -2.91
CA LYS A 22 27.46 -14.26 -3.94
C LYS A 22 26.67 -13.08 -3.37
N TYR A 23 25.89 -13.31 -2.31
CA TYR A 23 25.12 -12.24 -1.64
C TYR A 23 25.96 -11.37 -0.70
N THR A 24 27.20 -11.75 -0.37
CA THR A 24 28.07 -11.01 0.56
C THR A 24 29.18 -10.22 -0.15
N SER A 25 29.36 -10.36 -1.48
CA SER A 25 30.36 -9.55 -2.17
C SER A 25 29.85 -8.10 -2.34
N PRO A 26 30.58 -7.09 -1.83
CA PRO A 26 30.15 -5.68 -1.90
C PRO A 26 29.87 -5.21 -3.33
N VAL A 27 30.56 -5.77 -4.31
CA VAL A 27 30.42 -5.42 -5.74
C VAL A 27 29.09 -5.94 -6.33
N GLU A 28 28.67 -7.17 -5.96
CA GLU A 28 27.39 -7.72 -6.42
C GLU A 28 26.19 -7.06 -5.76
N ILE A 29 26.29 -6.75 -4.46
CA ILE A 29 25.28 -5.98 -3.72
C ILE A 29 25.07 -4.62 -4.36
N THR A 30 26.18 -3.93 -4.73
CA THR A 30 26.10 -2.60 -5.35
C THR A 30 25.51 -2.67 -6.76
N LYS A 31 25.84 -3.70 -7.54
CA LYS A 31 25.25 -3.94 -8.87
C LYS A 31 23.76 -4.26 -8.77
N GLU A 32 23.38 -5.14 -7.86
CA GLU A 32 21.96 -5.51 -7.67
C GLU A 32 21.14 -4.31 -7.18
N PHE A 33 21.69 -3.52 -6.25
CA PHE A 33 21.06 -2.28 -5.78
C PHE A 33 20.95 -1.25 -6.91
N SER A 34 22.00 -1.05 -7.72
CA SER A 34 21.99 -0.17 -8.89
C SER A 34 20.94 -0.61 -9.92
N ASN A 35 20.85 -1.91 -10.21
CA ASN A 35 19.84 -2.46 -11.11
C ASN A 35 18.41 -2.26 -10.56
N LYS A 36 18.19 -2.50 -9.28
CA LYS A 36 16.90 -2.23 -8.62
C LYS A 36 16.55 -0.74 -8.67
N LEU A 37 17.53 0.14 -8.44
CA LEU A 37 17.34 1.58 -8.49
C LEU A 37 17.01 2.06 -9.91
N ASN A 38 17.69 1.53 -10.93
CA ASN A 38 17.44 1.86 -12.33
C ASN A 38 16.04 1.34 -12.78
N ASN A 39 15.67 0.15 -12.36
CA ASN A 39 14.32 -0.38 -12.60
C ASN A 39 13.25 0.46 -11.89
N PHE A 40 13.52 0.88 -10.66
CA PHE A 40 12.64 1.79 -9.94
C PHE A 40 12.50 3.13 -10.66
N LYS A 41 13.61 3.74 -11.09
CA LYS A 41 13.57 5.01 -11.87
C LYS A 41 12.79 4.85 -13.17
N LYS A 42 13.00 3.76 -13.90
CA LYS A 42 12.26 3.46 -15.15
C LYS A 42 10.78 3.30 -14.88
N ASN A 43 10.40 2.51 -13.87
CA ASN A 43 9.02 2.31 -13.49
C ASN A 43 8.37 3.61 -12.99
N PHE A 44 9.09 4.39 -12.17
CA PHE A 44 8.63 5.68 -11.68
C PHE A 44 8.42 6.69 -12.82
N SER A 45 9.36 6.76 -13.77
CA SER A 45 9.19 7.59 -14.96
C SER A 45 7.97 7.16 -15.80
N ALA A 46 7.77 5.86 -15.99
CA ALA A 46 6.58 5.33 -16.67
C ALA A 46 5.29 5.71 -15.93
N ILE A 47 5.29 5.59 -14.59
CA ILE A 47 4.19 6.01 -13.72
C ILE A 47 3.85 7.50 -13.92
N VAL A 48 4.86 8.37 -13.86
CA VAL A 48 4.66 9.81 -14.02
C VAL A 48 4.12 10.13 -15.43
N THR A 49 4.62 9.46 -16.46
CA THR A 49 4.17 9.68 -17.84
C THR A 49 2.73 9.21 -18.06
N GLU A 50 2.35 8.08 -17.47
CA GLU A 50 1.00 7.53 -17.58
C GLU A 50 -0.02 8.35 -16.76
N THR A 51 0.35 8.77 -15.55
CA THR A 51 -0.50 9.62 -14.70
C THR A 51 -0.77 10.99 -15.36
N ARG A 52 0.18 11.47 -16.16
CA ARG A 52 0.04 12.73 -16.91
C ARG A 52 -1.03 12.67 -18.02
N LYS A 53 -1.49 11.48 -18.42
CA LYS A 53 -2.60 11.31 -19.36
C LYS A 53 -3.94 11.70 -18.74
N TYR A 54 -4.08 11.59 -17.41
CA TYR A 54 -5.29 11.95 -16.71
C TYR A 54 -5.18 13.35 -16.12
N THR A 55 -6.14 14.18 -16.43
CA THR A 55 -6.30 15.48 -15.77
C THR A 55 -6.68 15.25 -14.30
N LEU A 56 -6.25 16.12 -13.38
CA LEU A 56 -6.64 16.02 -11.96
C LEU A 56 -8.16 15.92 -11.77
N TRP A 57 -8.92 16.60 -12.62
CA TRP A 57 -10.38 16.52 -12.61
C TRP A 57 -10.90 15.12 -12.97
N GLU A 58 -10.31 14.47 -13.98
CA GLU A 58 -10.69 13.10 -14.34
C GLU A 58 -10.38 12.11 -13.22
N LEU A 59 -9.27 12.25 -12.53
CA LEU A 59 -8.94 11.43 -11.37
C LEU A 59 -9.96 11.60 -10.23
N ILE A 60 -10.37 12.85 -9.96
CA ILE A 60 -11.41 13.13 -8.96
C ILE A 60 -12.73 12.49 -9.37
N VAL A 61 -13.12 12.61 -10.64
CA VAL A 61 -14.37 12.02 -11.17
C VAL A 61 -14.33 10.49 -11.08
N ILE A 62 -13.19 9.87 -11.40
CA ILE A 62 -13.01 8.41 -11.28
C ILE A 62 -13.18 7.98 -9.81
N CYS A 63 -12.50 8.65 -8.88
CA CYS A 63 -12.61 8.35 -7.46
C CYS A 63 -14.04 8.59 -6.92
N TRP A 64 -14.69 9.64 -7.40
CA TRP A 64 -16.08 9.95 -7.03
C TRP A 64 -17.05 8.87 -7.53
N ASN A 65 -16.95 8.49 -8.80
CA ASN A 65 -17.79 7.44 -9.37
C ASN A 65 -17.54 6.09 -8.68
N ASP A 66 -16.28 5.76 -8.38
CA ASP A 66 -15.91 4.55 -7.64
C ASP A 66 -16.50 4.54 -6.22
N LEU A 67 -16.53 5.68 -5.54
CA LEU A 67 -17.13 5.81 -4.21
C LEU A 67 -18.60 5.36 -4.19
N PHE A 68 -19.35 5.71 -5.23
CA PHE A 68 -20.79 5.42 -5.33
C PHE A 68 -21.09 4.12 -6.10
N ALA A 69 -20.13 3.56 -6.85
CA ALA A 69 -20.34 2.39 -7.69
C ALA A 69 -20.72 1.16 -6.86
N LYS A 70 -21.83 0.50 -7.25
CA LYS A 70 -22.25 -0.85 -6.78
C LYS A 70 -22.11 -1.11 -5.27
N ARG A 71 -22.32 -0.09 -4.42
CA ARG A 71 -22.27 -0.28 -2.98
C ARG A 71 -23.62 -0.79 -2.48
N SER A 72 -23.62 -1.85 -1.68
CA SER A 72 -24.83 -2.35 -1.03
C SER A 72 -25.32 -1.37 0.06
N LEU A 73 -26.62 -1.44 0.40
CA LEU A 73 -27.15 -0.67 1.52
C LEU A 73 -26.39 -0.93 2.82
N PHE A 74 -25.99 -2.18 3.05
CA PHE A 74 -25.20 -2.56 4.21
C PHE A 74 -23.81 -1.88 4.21
N GLY A 75 -23.15 -1.79 3.05
CA GLY A 75 -21.88 -1.10 2.90
C GLY A 75 -21.98 0.41 3.18
N TRP A 76 -23.09 1.05 2.79
CA TRP A 76 -23.35 2.43 3.13
C TRP A 76 -23.60 2.64 4.62
N LEU A 77 -24.40 1.77 5.22
CA LEU A 77 -24.69 1.81 6.65
C LEU A 77 -23.43 1.63 7.50
N TYR A 78 -22.58 0.69 7.12
CA TYR A 78 -21.29 0.44 7.75
C TYR A 78 -20.36 1.66 7.66
N LEU A 79 -20.23 2.26 6.48
CA LEU A 79 -19.41 3.46 6.28
C LEU A 79 -19.92 4.64 7.13
N ILE A 80 -21.23 4.90 7.11
CA ILE A 80 -21.82 6.02 7.85
C ILE A 80 -21.67 5.81 9.35
N ILE A 81 -22.00 4.64 9.87
CA ILE A 81 -21.92 4.35 11.32
C ILE A 81 -20.48 4.51 11.81
N LEU A 82 -19.51 3.88 11.13
CA LEU A 82 -18.12 3.96 11.59
C LEU A 82 -17.53 5.37 11.45
N SER A 83 -17.87 6.10 10.40
CA SER A 83 -17.41 7.48 10.21
C SER A 83 -18.06 8.46 11.17
N ALA A 84 -19.24 8.14 11.71
CA ALA A 84 -19.92 8.97 12.70
C ALA A 84 -19.31 8.83 14.12
N ILE A 85 -18.62 7.74 14.42
CA ILE A 85 -18.05 7.50 15.77
C ILE A 85 -17.13 8.65 16.25
N PRO A 86 -16.13 9.10 15.47
CA PRO A 86 -15.29 10.23 15.88
C PRO A 86 -16.09 11.52 16.10
N ALA A 87 -17.10 11.76 15.28
CA ALA A 87 -17.94 12.93 15.42
C ALA A 87 -18.76 12.86 16.73
N VAL A 88 -19.40 11.75 17.02
CA VAL A 88 -20.12 11.54 18.27
C VAL A 88 -19.19 11.72 19.48
N PHE A 89 -18.00 11.13 19.44
CA PHE A 89 -17.02 11.29 20.50
C PHE A 89 -16.60 12.73 20.69
N GLU A 90 -16.32 13.45 19.60
CA GLU A 90 -15.87 14.84 19.64
C GLU A 90 -16.94 15.78 20.18
N PHE A 91 -18.21 15.58 19.83
CA PHE A 91 -19.33 16.41 20.30
C PHE A 91 -19.83 16.04 21.70
N THR A 92 -19.48 14.87 22.23
CA THR A 92 -19.87 14.46 23.59
C THR A 92 -18.79 14.76 24.61
N LYS A 93 -17.54 14.99 24.20
CA LYS A 93 -16.48 15.37 25.13
C LYS A 93 -16.69 16.78 25.70
N SER A 94 -16.33 17.01 26.97
CA SER A 94 -16.31 18.32 27.59
C SER A 94 -15.00 19.03 27.25
N GLY A 95 -15.02 19.92 26.25
CA GLY A 95 -13.83 20.68 25.85
C GLY A 95 -13.97 21.33 24.49
N PRO A 96 -12.99 22.11 24.05
CA PRO A 96 -12.98 22.69 22.71
C PRO A 96 -12.95 21.60 21.64
N ILE A 97 -13.65 21.85 20.52
CA ILE A 97 -13.69 20.94 19.39
C ILE A 97 -12.33 20.93 18.70
N ASP A 98 -11.71 19.75 18.60
CA ASP A 98 -10.51 19.53 17.80
C ASP A 98 -10.91 19.25 16.34
N THR A 99 -11.00 20.32 15.57
CA THR A 99 -11.43 20.25 14.16
C THR A 99 -10.46 19.43 13.31
N LEU A 100 -9.14 19.57 13.51
CA LEU A 100 -8.14 18.83 12.75
C LEU A 100 -8.16 17.34 13.09
N GLY A 101 -8.21 17.00 14.39
CA GLY A 101 -8.34 15.62 14.84
C GLY A 101 -9.62 14.96 14.35
N LEU A 102 -10.73 15.68 14.33
CA LEU A 102 -12.01 15.19 13.80
C LEU A 102 -11.92 14.86 12.30
N TRP A 103 -11.41 15.78 11.49
CA TRP A 103 -11.24 15.55 10.05
C TRP A 103 -10.29 14.39 9.76
N THR A 104 -9.16 14.32 10.47
CA THR A 104 -8.19 13.23 10.32
C THR A 104 -8.83 11.88 10.67
N SER A 105 -9.58 11.82 11.76
CA SER A 105 -10.25 10.58 12.19
C SER A 105 -11.30 10.11 11.20
N ILE A 106 -12.17 11.02 10.73
CA ILE A 106 -13.22 10.68 9.75
C ILE A 106 -12.61 10.23 8.43
N THR A 107 -11.68 11.01 7.87
CA THR A 107 -11.05 10.67 6.58
C THR A 107 -10.21 9.41 6.66
N GLY A 108 -9.56 9.16 7.81
CA GLY A 108 -8.82 7.93 8.06
C GLY A 108 -9.72 6.70 8.10
N ILE A 109 -10.84 6.75 8.81
CA ILE A 109 -11.83 5.65 8.85
C ILE A 109 -12.41 5.39 7.45
N VAL A 110 -12.81 6.43 6.74
CA VAL A 110 -13.30 6.30 5.37
C VAL A 110 -12.26 5.65 4.48
N CYS A 111 -11.00 6.09 4.55
CA CYS A 111 -9.89 5.51 3.79
C CYS A 111 -9.74 4.00 4.07
N VAL A 112 -9.71 3.60 5.34
CA VAL A 112 -9.56 2.18 5.73
C VAL A 112 -10.71 1.33 5.21
N ILE A 113 -11.95 1.82 5.31
CA ILE A 113 -13.13 1.09 4.80
C ILE A 113 -13.02 0.92 3.28
N LEU A 114 -12.64 1.97 2.55
CA LEU A 114 -12.48 1.92 1.09
C LEU A 114 -11.35 0.98 0.67
N VAL A 115 -10.25 0.91 1.45
CA VAL A 115 -9.18 -0.08 1.23
C VAL A 115 -9.70 -1.51 1.37
N THR A 116 -10.50 -1.80 2.39
CA THR A 116 -11.05 -3.15 2.59
C THR A 116 -12.01 -3.57 1.47
N GLU A 117 -12.66 -2.59 0.84
CA GLU A 117 -13.52 -2.82 -0.33
C GLU A 117 -12.73 -2.86 -1.66
N GLY A 118 -11.41 -2.61 -1.65
CA GLY A 118 -10.57 -2.58 -2.85
C GLY A 118 -10.87 -1.41 -3.79
N ARG A 119 -11.33 -0.28 -3.28
CA ARG A 119 -11.77 0.89 -4.06
C ARG A 119 -10.64 1.88 -4.30
N ALA A 120 -10.58 2.45 -5.52
CA ALA A 120 -9.64 3.51 -5.87
C ALA A 120 -9.86 4.79 -5.08
N SER A 121 -11.08 5.06 -4.68
CA SER A 121 -11.45 6.24 -3.88
C SER A 121 -10.70 6.32 -2.54
N ASN A 122 -10.14 5.19 -2.03
CA ASN A 122 -9.30 5.20 -0.85
C ASN A 122 -8.08 6.12 -0.99
N TYR A 123 -7.47 6.18 -2.18
CA TYR A 123 -6.29 7.02 -2.42
C TYR A 123 -6.59 8.50 -2.33
N PHE A 124 -7.80 8.90 -2.73
CA PHE A 124 -8.26 10.28 -2.60
C PHE A 124 -8.45 10.67 -1.13
N PHE A 125 -9.18 9.85 -0.37
CA PHE A 125 -9.36 10.09 1.07
C PHE A 125 -8.06 9.94 1.86
N GLY A 126 -7.19 9.00 1.48
CA GLY A 126 -5.86 8.84 2.05
C GLY A 126 -4.96 10.05 1.81
N LEU A 127 -5.05 10.69 0.65
CA LEU A 127 -4.32 11.92 0.36
C LEU A 127 -4.80 13.06 1.26
N ILE A 128 -6.11 13.28 1.38
CA ILE A 128 -6.70 14.30 2.27
C ILE A 128 -6.27 14.03 3.72
N ASN A 129 -6.41 12.79 4.19
CA ASN A 129 -6.01 12.39 5.53
C ASN A 129 -4.52 12.68 5.79
N SER A 130 -3.63 12.31 4.85
CA SER A 130 -2.20 12.56 4.96
C SER A 130 -1.85 14.04 5.04
N ILE A 131 -2.55 14.90 4.28
CA ILE A 131 -2.33 16.35 4.33
C ILE A 131 -2.74 16.92 5.69
N VAL A 132 -3.93 16.59 6.19
CA VAL A 132 -4.42 17.08 7.47
C VAL A 132 -3.55 16.56 8.63
N TYR A 133 -3.19 15.27 8.58
CA TYR A 133 -2.34 14.66 9.60
C TYR A 133 -0.91 15.24 9.59
N LEU A 134 -0.38 15.60 8.42
CA LEU A 134 0.92 16.29 8.31
C LEU A 134 0.90 17.64 9.04
N ILE A 135 -0.18 18.40 8.88
CA ILE A 135 -0.34 19.68 9.57
C ILE A 135 -0.35 19.46 11.09
N MET A 136 -1.11 18.47 11.57
CA MET A 136 -1.16 18.12 12.99
C MET A 136 0.20 17.69 13.53
N ALA A 137 0.91 16.81 12.81
CA ALA A 137 2.22 16.32 13.21
C ALA A 137 3.26 17.45 13.30
N LEU A 138 3.23 18.39 12.36
CA LEU A 138 4.09 19.59 12.38
C LEU A 138 3.75 20.50 13.57
N GLN A 139 2.48 20.74 13.86
CA GLN A 139 2.05 21.57 14.98
C GLN A 139 2.41 20.95 16.33
N SER A 140 2.38 19.61 16.41
CA SER A 140 2.69 18.87 17.64
C SER A 140 4.19 18.62 17.83
N GLY A 141 5.04 18.90 16.82
CA GLY A 141 6.48 18.67 16.88
C GLY A 141 6.90 17.20 16.82
N PHE A 142 6.00 16.30 16.38
CA PHE A 142 6.28 14.87 16.23
C PHE A 142 6.96 14.55 14.91
N TYR A 143 8.27 14.78 14.83
CA TYR A 143 9.05 14.61 13.59
C TYR A 143 9.02 13.19 12.99
N GLY A 144 8.92 12.16 13.84
CA GLY A 144 8.74 10.78 13.36
C GLY A 144 7.46 10.60 12.55
N GLU A 145 6.37 11.19 13.04
CA GLU A 145 5.06 11.20 12.35
C GLU A 145 5.11 12.02 11.06
N VAL A 146 5.86 13.14 11.07
CA VAL A 146 6.07 13.95 9.84
C VAL A 146 6.70 13.11 8.74
N ILE A 147 7.78 12.36 9.04
CA ILE A 147 8.46 11.50 8.07
C ILE A 147 7.53 10.40 7.55
N THR A 148 6.82 9.74 8.45
CA THR A 148 5.86 8.67 8.09
C THR A 148 4.75 9.22 7.21
N THR A 149 4.22 10.38 7.54
CA THR A 149 3.13 11.00 6.78
C THR A 149 3.59 11.48 5.39
N LEU A 150 4.81 12.00 5.27
CA LEU A 150 5.40 12.33 3.99
C LEU A 150 5.54 11.09 3.09
N TYR A 151 5.93 9.95 3.67
CA TYR A 151 5.94 8.68 2.94
C TYR A 151 4.55 8.31 2.43
N PHE A 152 3.51 8.40 3.24
CA PHE A 152 2.13 8.15 2.82
C PHE A 152 1.68 9.14 1.75
N LEU A 153 1.99 10.42 1.88
CA LEU A 153 1.65 11.45 0.91
C LEU A 153 2.19 11.15 -0.49
N VAL A 154 3.42 10.62 -0.58
CA VAL A 154 4.04 10.21 -1.85
C VAL A 154 3.49 8.88 -2.34
N SER A 155 3.17 7.95 -1.45
CA SER A 155 2.69 6.62 -1.83
C SER A 155 1.24 6.61 -2.34
N GLN A 156 0.39 7.55 -1.94
CA GLN A 156 -1.01 7.64 -2.41
C GLN A 156 -1.14 7.81 -3.94
N PRO A 157 -0.48 8.79 -4.57
CA PRO A 157 -0.54 8.93 -6.04
C PRO A 157 0.03 7.72 -6.77
N ILE A 158 1.10 7.13 -6.24
CA ILE A 158 1.71 5.92 -6.81
C ILE A 158 0.74 4.74 -6.74
N GLY A 159 0.09 4.57 -5.60
CA GLY A 159 -0.91 3.53 -5.40
C GLY A 159 -2.12 3.68 -6.33
N LEU A 160 -2.63 4.91 -6.48
CA LEU A 160 -3.72 5.20 -7.41
C LEU A 160 -3.35 4.84 -8.85
N TYR A 161 -2.13 5.21 -9.27
CA TYR A 161 -1.64 4.86 -10.59
C TYR A 161 -1.56 3.34 -10.80
N LEU A 162 -0.95 2.61 -9.87
CA LEU A 162 -0.83 1.15 -9.94
C LEU A 162 -2.21 0.49 -10.00
N TRP A 163 -3.18 1.02 -9.26
CA TRP A 163 -4.55 0.56 -9.29
C TRP A 163 -5.19 0.78 -10.68
N LEU A 164 -5.08 2.00 -11.22
CA LEU A 164 -5.62 2.34 -12.54
C LEU A 164 -4.96 1.52 -13.66
N SER A 165 -3.65 1.33 -13.63
CA SER A 165 -2.93 0.52 -14.62
C SER A 165 -3.31 -0.96 -14.54
N SER A 166 -3.61 -1.47 -13.36
CA SER A 166 -4.10 -2.84 -13.17
C SER A 166 -5.50 -3.02 -13.77
N PHE A 167 -6.38 -2.03 -13.62
CA PHE A 167 -7.72 -2.07 -14.21
C PHE A 167 -7.69 -2.01 -15.74
N ALA A 168 -6.89 -1.13 -16.32
CA ALA A 168 -6.77 -1.02 -17.78
C ALA A 168 -6.28 -2.32 -18.41
N ASN A 169 -5.40 -3.06 -17.72
CA ASN A 169 -4.94 -4.37 -18.19
C ASN A 169 -5.95 -5.50 -17.95
N HIS A 170 -6.96 -5.30 -17.11
CA HIS A 170 -7.99 -6.31 -16.82
C HIS A 170 -9.22 -6.18 -17.72
N GLU A 171 -9.51 -5.00 -18.30
CA GLU A 171 -10.54 -4.86 -19.30
C GLU A 171 -10.21 -5.62 -20.60
N GLU A 172 -8.92 -5.86 -20.90
CA GLU A 172 -8.48 -6.72 -22.00
C GLU A 172 -8.48 -8.23 -21.67
N LYS A 173 -8.47 -8.61 -20.38
CA LYS A 173 -8.54 -10.01 -19.92
C LYS A 173 -9.72 -10.17 -18.99
N GLN A 174 -10.80 -10.71 -19.54
CA GLN A 174 -11.99 -11.08 -18.78
C GLN A 174 -11.63 -11.85 -17.49
N GLU A 175 -12.11 -11.35 -16.36
CA GLU A 175 -12.36 -12.08 -15.12
C GLU A 175 -11.16 -12.78 -14.44
N GLU A 176 -10.11 -12.05 -14.07
CA GLU A 176 -9.35 -12.46 -12.89
C GLU A 176 -9.65 -11.48 -11.75
N THR A 177 -10.68 -11.78 -10.98
CA THR A 177 -10.90 -11.20 -9.65
C THR A 177 -9.60 -11.24 -8.87
N PHE A 178 -9.21 -10.11 -8.26
CA PHE A 178 -8.04 -9.99 -7.40
C PHE A 178 -8.19 -11.01 -6.25
N GLN A 179 -7.74 -12.23 -6.48
CA GLN A 179 -7.79 -13.28 -5.47
C GLN A 179 -6.62 -13.07 -4.53
N ALA A 180 -6.93 -12.60 -3.32
CA ALA A 180 -5.97 -12.57 -2.25
C ALA A 180 -5.40 -13.98 -2.04
N LYS A 181 -4.12 -14.16 -2.33
CA LYS A 181 -3.44 -15.43 -2.17
C LYS A 181 -3.41 -15.78 -0.67
N ARG A 182 -4.11 -16.83 -0.28
CA ARG A 182 -4.07 -17.30 1.11
C ARG A 182 -2.67 -17.78 1.44
N LEU A 183 -2.15 -17.33 2.56
CA LEU A 183 -0.89 -17.84 3.07
C LEU A 183 -1.04 -19.31 3.48
N ASP A 184 -0.08 -20.13 3.07
CA ASP A 184 0.07 -21.49 3.59
C ASP A 184 0.51 -21.45 5.07
N PHE A 185 0.27 -22.52 5.82
CA PHE A 185 0.61 -22.62 7.24
C PHE A 185 2.08 -22.27 7.51
N LYS A 186 2.99 -22.70 6.65
CA LYS A 186 4.43 -22.34 6.70
C LYS A 186 4.66 -20.82 6.52
N GLY A 187 3.89 -20.19 5.66
CA GLY A 187 3.88 -18.75 5.47
C GLY A 187 3.44 -17.99 6.74
N TRP A 188 2.38 -18.48 7.40
CA TRP A 188 1.91 -17.93 8.66
C TRP A 188 2.97 -17.99 9.76
N ILE A 189 3.62 -19.14 9.95
CA ILE A 189 4.70 -19.30 10.94
C ILE A 189 5.84 -18.31 10.64
N LYS A 190 6.27 -18.21 9.38
CA LYS A 190 7.34 -17.30 8.97
C LYS A 190 7.03 -15.85 9.32
N TYR A 191 5.83 -15.36 8.95
CA TYR A 191 5.46 -13.96 9.21
C TYR A 191 5.24 -13.68 10.69
N LEU A 192 4.62 -14.59 11.43
CA LEU A 192 4.47 -14.47 12.89
C LEU A 192 5.83 -14.45 13.61
N SER A 193 6.79 -15.29 13.17
CA SER A 193 8.13 -15.28 13.74
C SER A 193 8.87 -13.97 13.47
N ILE A 194 8.78 -13.44 12.24
CA ILE A 194 9.41 -12.15 11.89
C ILE A 194 8.77 -11.03 12.74
N THR A 195 7.44 -11.00 12.86
CA THR A 195 6.73 -10.01 13.66
C THR A 195 7.10 -10.09 15.15
N ALA A 196 7.20 -11.30 15.69
CA ALA A 196 7.61 -11.52 17.08
C ALA A 196 9.06 -11.06 17.34
N ILE A 197 9.98 -11.35 16.40
CA ILE A 197 11.39 -10.91 16.52
C ILE A 197 11.46 -9.36 16.47
N MET A 198 10.71 -8.73 15.57
CA MET A 198 10.66 -7.27 15.50
C MET A 198 10.09 -6.66 16.78
N TRP A 199 9.07 -7.29 17.37
CA TRP A 199 8.44 -6.82 18.59
C TRP A 199 9.33 -6.99 19.82
N LEU A 200 10.12 -8.06 19.89
CA LEU A 200 11.10 -8.28 20.97
C LEU A 200 12.36 -7.41 20.85
N GLY A 201 12.64 -6.89 19.65
CA GLY A 201 13.79 -5.99 19.40
C GLY A 201 13.48 -4.51 19.59
N MET A 202 12.23 -4.18 19.91
CA MET A 202 11.74 -2.81 20.18
C MET A 202 11.65 -2.54 21.68
#